data_54526bab77e869b2e2f490648cbffa88
#
_entry.id   54526bab77e869b2e2f490648cbffa88
#
_cell.length_a   1.000
_cell.length_b   1.000
_cell.length_c   1.000
_cell.angle_alpha   90.00
_cell.angle_beta   90.00
_cell.angle_gamma   90.00
#
_symmetry.space_group_name_H-M   'P 1'
#
loop_
_entity.id
_entity.type
_entity.pdbx_description
1 polymer ?
#
loop_
_entity_poly.entity_id
_entity_poly.type
_entity_poly.pdbx_seq_one_letter_code
_entity_poly.pdbx_strand_id
1 'polypeptide(L)'
;MNESRLVEFATRYTAAWCNHSASSVAAFYSESGSLAINDGTPAVGRQAVEVAAQSFMTAYPDLVVKFDRLEPKGDRVLYHWTFIGTNTGPGGTGNQVRISGYEDWKIGPDELIADSKGHYDARDWDRQVKRR
;
A
#
# COMPACT_ATOMS: atom_id res chain seq x y z
N MET A 1 -6.76 -10.55 15.32
CA MET A 1 -6.89 -9.25 16.01
C MET A 1 -8.35 -8.85 16.06
N ASN A 2 -8.78 -8.17 17.12
CA ASN A 2 -10.11 -7.58 17.17
C ASN A 2 -10.15 -6.29 16.31
N GLU A 3 -11.35 -5.73 16.14
CA GLU A 3 -11.55 -4.55 15.31
C GLU A 3 -10.70 -3.35 15.77
N SER A 4 -10.66 -3.09 17.07
CA SER A 4 -9.89 -1.97 17.62
C SER A 4 -8.41 -2.09 17.33
N ARG A 5 -7.85 -3.30 17.45
CA ARG A 5 -6.44 -3.56 17.15
C ARG A 5 -6.16 -3.48 15.66
N LEU A 6 -7.11 -3.89 14.82
CA LEU A 6 -6.97 -3.76 13.37
C LEU A 6 -6.96 -2.30 12.93
N VAL A 7 -7.81 -1.48 13.52
CA VAL A 7 -7.82 -0.03 13.24
C VAL A 7 -6.50 0.61 13.65
N GLU A 8 -5.99 0.27 14.82
CA GLU A 8 -4.68 0.76 15.28
C GLU A 8 -3.57 0.30 14.34
N PHE A 9 -3.59 -0.98 13.95
CA PHE A 9 -2.62 -1.55 13.00
C PHE A 9 -2.66 -0.79 11.68
N ALA A 10 -3.85 -0.58 11.10
CA ALA A 10 -4.02 0.13 9.84
C ALA A 10 -3.56 1.58 9.94
N THR A 11 -3.82 2.23 11.07
CA THR A 11 -3.39 3.62 11.31
C THR A 11 -1.87 3.71 11.32
N ARG A 12 -1.21 2.79 11.98
CA ARG A 12 0.26 2.74 12.05
C ARG A 12 0.87 2.37 10.70
N TYR A 13 0.26 1.44 9.98
CA TYR A 13 0.67 1.06 8.63
C TYR A 13 0.62 2.28 7.70
N THR A 14 -0.48 3.02 7.75
CA THR A 14 -0.64 4.24 6.95
C THR A 14 0.42 5.29 7.31
N ALA A 15 0.72 5.45 8.60
CA ALA A 15 1.76 6.38 9.05
C ALA A 15 3.15 6.01 8.49
N ALA A 16 3.46 4.71 8.39
CA ALA A 16 4.72 4.25 7.81
C ALA A 16 4.85 4.69 6.34
N TRP A 17 3.78 4.59 5.56
CA TRP A 17 3.74 5.09 4.19
C TRP A 17 3.94 6.62 4.13
N CYS A 18 3.23 7.35 4.98
CA CYS A 18 3.30 8.83 5.01
C CYS A 18 4.66 9.33 5.48
N ASN A 19 5.35 8.55 6.31
CA ASN A 19 6.70 8.87 6.77
C ASN A 19 7.77 8.46 5.76
N HIS A 20 7.39 7.90 4.63
CA HIS A 20 8.30 7.47 3.57
C HIS A 20 9.35 6.47 4.08
N SER A 21 8.94 5.58 4.97
CA SER A 21 9.82 4.54 5.52
C SER A 21 9.42 3.18 4.95
N ALA A 22 10.07 2.78 3.86
CA ALA A 22 9.80 1.50 3.21
C ALA A 22 10.08 0.32 4.15
N SER A 23 11.12 0.42 4.98
CA SER A 23 11.43 -0.62 5.96
C SER A 23 10.35 -0.73 7.03
N SER A 24 9.77 0.39 7.46
CA SER A 24 8.66 0.38 8.41
C SER A 24 7.39 -0.22 7.80
N VAL A 25 7.09 0.08 6.53
CA VAL A 25 5.97 -0.56 5.81
C VAL A 25 6.18 -2.08 5.81
N ALA A 26 7.36 -2.54 5.39
CA ALA A 26 7.67 -3.97 5.31
C ALA A 26 7.57 -4.67 6.67
N ALA A 27 7.83 -3.97 7.77
CA ALA A 27 7.76 -4.54 9.11
C ALA A 27 6.34 -4.95 9.53
N PHE A 28 5.31 -4.46 8.85
CA PHE A 28 3.92 -4.87 9.09
C PHE A 28 3.57 -6.20 8.40
N TYR A 29 4.47 -6.73 7.58
CA TYR A 29 4.30 -8.01 6.90
C TYR A 29 4.99 -9.13 7.66
N SER A 30 4.41 -10.33 7.62
CA SER A 30 5.06 -11.54 8.11
C SER A 30 6.38 -11.74 7.38
N GLU A 31 7.30 -12.51 7.96
CA GLU A 31 8.62 -12.73 7.37
C GLU A 31 8.54 -13.21 5.91
N SER A 32 7.60 -14.10 5.61
CA SER A 32 7.33 -14.58 4.26
C SER A 32 6.06 -13.97 3.65
N GLY A 33 5.61 -12.84 4.20
CA GLY A 33 4.42 -12.15 3.72
C GLY A 33 4.60 -11.61 2.30
N SER A 34 3.48 -11.39 1.61
CA SER A 34 3.52 -10.99 0.21
C SER A 34 2.61 -9.80 -0.07
N LEU A 35 2.99 -9.04 -1.09
CA LEU A 35 2.20 -7.92 -1.62
C LEU A 35 2.10 -8.07 -3.14
N ALA A 36 0.89 -8.22 -3.65
CA ALA A 36 0.62 -8.17 -5.08
C ALA A 36 -0.20 -6.93 -5.40
N ILE A 37 -0.05 -6.41 -6.60
CA ILE A 37 -0.77 -5.21 -7.05
C ILE A 37 -1.47 -5.54 -8.36
N ASN A 38 -2.80 -5.39 -8.36
CA ASN A 38 -3.65 -5.59 -9.57
C ASN A 38 -3.36 -6.91 -10.27
N ASP A 39 -3.33 -8.01 -9.53
CA ASP A 39 -3.05 -9.36 -10.04
C ASP A 39 -1.65 -9.52 -10.66
N GLY A 40 -0.74 -8.61 -10.37
CA GLY A 40 0.65 -8.72 -10.79
C GLY A 40 1.41 -9.77 -10.00
N THR A 41 2.68 -9.96 -10.36
CA THR A 41 3.57 -10.89 -9.66
C THR A 41 3.77 -10.44 -8.22
N PRO A 42 3.51 -11.31 -7.22
CA PRO A 42 3.69 -10.91 -5.83
C PRO A 42 5.15 -10.62 -5.47
N ALA A 43 5.34 -9.57 -4.67
CA ALA A 43 6.58 -9.33 -3.96
C ALA A 43 6.54 -10.20 -2.71
N VAL A 44 7.39 -11.21 -2.61
CA VAL A 44 7.37 -12.19 -1.52
C VAL A 44 8.53 -11.95 -0.56
N GLY A 45 8.20 -11.84 0.72
CA GLY A 45 9.15 -11.57 1.79
C GLY A 45 9.33 -10.09 2.06
N ARG A 46 9.73 -9.74 3.29
CA ARG A 46 9.86 -8.35 3.73
C ARG A 46 10.76 -7.51 2.82
N GLN A 47 11.88 -8.09 2.39
CA GLN A 47 12.82 -7.34 1.54
C GLN A 47 12.18 -6.96 0.21
N ALA A 48 11.44 -7.87 -0.41
CA ALA A 48 10.75 -7.58 -1.67
C ALA A 48 9.61 -6.57 -1.46
N VAL A 49 8.90 -6.66 -0.36
CA VAL A 49 7.85 -5.69 0.00
C VAL A 49 8.47 -4.30 0.22
N GLU A 50 9.61 -4.23 0.88
CA GLU A 50 10.33 -2.98 1.08
C GLU A 50 10.73 -2.35 -0.25
N VAL A 51 11.23 -3.13 -1.20
CA VAL A 51 11.60 -2.66 -2.54
C VAL A 51 10.35 -2.12 -3.25
N ALA A 52 9.23 -2.82 -3.17
CA ALA A 52 7.98 -2.39 -3.78
C ALA A 52 7.50 -1.05 -3.19
N ALA A 53 7.51 -0.92 -1.87
CA ALA A 53 7.12 0.32 -1.20
C ALA A 53 8.05 1.47 -1.58
N GLN A 54 9.36 1.21 -1.61
CA GLN A 54 10.35 2.21 -1.96
C GLN A 54 10.15 2.73 -3.39
N SER A 55 9.71 1.87 -4.30
CA SER A 55 9.49 2.29 -5.69
C SER A 55 8.42 3.38 -5.80
N PHE A 56 7.35 3.28 -5.01
CA PHE A 56 6.31 4.32 -4.95
C PHE A 56 6.85 5.60 -4.31
N MET A 57 7.61 5.48 -3.23
CA MET A 57 8.18 6.62 -2.52
C MET A 57 9.19 7.38 -3.37
N THR A 58 9.96 6.66 -4.18
CA THR A 58 10.92 7.26 -5.11
C THR A 58 10.22 7.97 -6.25
N ALA A 59 9.19 7.35 -6.84
CA ALA A 59 8.44 7.93 -7.97
C ALA A 59 7.56 9.11 -7.52
N TYR A 60 7.07 9.09 -6.27
CA TYR A 60 6.18 10.11 -5.71
C TYR A 60 6.74 10.60 -4.38
N PRO A 61 7.78 11.47 -4.42
CA PRO A 61 8.48 11.89 -3.17
C PRO A 61 7.62 12.63 -2.16
N ASP A 62 6.47 13.13 -2.58
CA ASP A 62 5.53 13.85 -1.71
C ASP A 62 4.30 13.01 -1.34
N LEU A 63 4.33 11.69 -1.59
CA LEU A 63 3.14 10.87 -1.41
C LEU A 63 2.56 10.98 0.00
N VAL A 64 1.24 10.95 0.04
CA VAL A 64 0.45 10.83 1.26
C VAL A 64 -0.58 9.74 1.03
N VAL A 65 -0.72 8.85 2.00
CA VAL A 65 -1.77 7.83 1.99
C VAL A 65 -2.76 8.18 3.10
N LYS A 66 -4.04 8.09 2.78
CA LYS A 66 -5.12 8.26 3.76
C LYS A 66 -5.73 6.89 4.03
N PHE A 67 -5.94 6.60 5.31
CA PHE A 67 -6.68 5.41 5.72
C PHE A 67 -8.17 5.76 5.74
N ASP A 68 -8.93 5.22 4.78
CA ASP A 68 -10.34 5.57 4.63
C ASP A 68 -11.23 4.73 5.53
N ARG A 69 -11.09 3.39 5.50
CA ARG A 69 -11.88 2.49 6.34
C ARG A 69 -11.38 1.05 6.23
N LEU A 70 -11.79 0.21 7.17
CA LEU A 70 -11.62 -1.24 7.10
C LEU A 70 -12.97 -1.89 6.80
N GLU A 71 -12.92 -2.97 6.02
CA GLU A 71 -14.10 -3.74 5.68
C GLU A 71 -13.81 -5.21 5.93
N PRO A 72 -14.35 -5.81 7.00
CA PRO A 72 -14.18 -7.25 7.24
C PRO A 72 -14.82 -8.06 6.11
N LYS A 73 -14.13 -9.12 5.68
CA LYS A 73 -14.62 -9.98 4.59
C LYS A 73 -14.18 -11.42 4.86
N GLY A 74 -14.99 -12.15 5.62
CA GLY A 74 -14.65 -13.50 6.05
C GLY A 74 -13.45 -13.50 6.97
N ASP A 75 -12.43 -14.28 6.62
CA ASP A 75 -11.16 -14.34 7.36
C ASP A 75 -10.15 -13.30 6.88
N ARG A 76 -10.57 -12.38 6.00
CA ARG A 76 -9.74 -11.33 5.45
C ARG A 76 -10.32 -9.96 5.83
N VAL A 77 -9.55 -8.91 5.60
CA VAL A 77 -10.00 -7.53 5.82
C VAL A 77 -9.53 -6.67 4.67
N LEU A 78 -10.43 -5.83 4.16
CA LEU A 78 -10.11 -4.86 3.13
C LEU A 78 -9.69 -3.56 3.79
N TYR A 79 -8.47 -3.12 3.50
CA TYR A 79 -7.91 -1.85 3.94
C TYR A 79 -8.11 -0.85 2.81
N HIS A 80 -9.09 0.05 2.95
CA HIS A 80 -9.39 1.05 1.94
C HIS A 80 -8.52 2.28 2.15
N TRP A 81 -7.87 2.73 1.08
CA TRP A 81 -6.91 3.83 1.13
C TRP A 81 -7.13 4.81 -0.03
N THR A 82 -6.63 6.03 0.14
CA THR A 82 -6.51 7.03 -0.93
C THR A 82 -5.05 7.46 -1.00
N PHE A 83 -4.49 7.38 -2.19
CA PHE A 83 -3.11 7.78 -2.49
C PHE A 83 -3.12 9.13 -3.18
N ILE A 84 -2.28 10.05 -2.73
CA ILE A 84 -2.09 11.36 -3.37
C ILE A 84 -0.58 11.57 -3.49
N GLY A 85 -0.10 11.85 -4.70
CA GLY A 85 1.31 12.12 -4.90
C GLY A 85 1.58 12.77 -6.24
N THR A 86 2.74 13.39 -6.36
CA THR A 86 3.19 14.04 -7.58
C THR A 86 4.35 13.24 -8.16
N ASN A 87 4.25 12.89 -9.44
CA ASN A 87 5.21 12.03 -10.13
C ASN A 87 6.47 12.82 -10.51
N THR A 88 7.23 13.24 -9.51
CA THR A 88 8.45 14.05 -9.67
C THR A 88 9.74 13.27 -9.46
N GLY A 89 9.66 11.96 -9.22
CA GLY A 89 10.85 11.12 -9.14
C GLY A 89 11.56 11.01 -10.48
N PRO A 90 12.71 10.34 -10.54
CA PRO A 90 13.50 10.22 -11.77
C PRO A 90 12.67 9.67 -12.94
N GLY A 91 12.68 10.37 -14.06
CA GLY A 91 11.90 10.00 -15.24
C GLY A 91 10.42 10.30 -15.16
N GLY A 92 9.97 11.00 -14.10
CA GLY A 92 8.56 11.29 -13.87
C GLY A 92 8.00 12.37 -14.80
N THR A 93 6.67 12.42 -14.86
CA THR A 93 5.95 13.39 -15.70
C THR A 93 5.67 14.71 -15.00
N GLY A 94 5.83 14.77 -13.67
CA GLY A 94 5.48 15.95 -12.87
C GLY A 94 3.99 16.08 -12.56
N ASN A 95 3.18 15.12 -12.99
CA ASN A 95 1.73 15.18 -12.77
C ASN A 95 1.32 14.62 -11.42
N GLN A 96 0.25 15.16 -10.87
CA GLN A 96 -0.34 14.67 -9.62
C GLN A 96 -1.27 13.50 -9.90
N VAL A 97 -1.19 12.51 -9.01
CA VAL A 97 -2.10 11.36 -9.01
C VAL A 97 -2.90 11.38 -7.71
N ARG A 98 -4.21 11.18 -7.82
CA ARG A 98 -5.09 10.93 -6.70
C ARG A 98 -5.96 9.73 -7.04
N ILE A 99 -5.80 8.65 -6.28
CA ILE A 99 -6.50 7.39 -6.56
C ILE A 99 -6.91 6.74 -5.25
N SER A 100 -8.09 6.16 -5.22
CA SER A 100 -8.55 5.35 -4.10
C SER A 100 -8.55 3.89 -4.51
N GLY A 101 -8.22 3.02 -3.57
CA GLY A 101 -8.21 1.59 -3.79
C GLY A 101 -8.30 0.86 -2.46
N TYR A 102 -7.92 -0.42 -2.49
CA TYR A 102 -7.87 -1.20 -1.26
C TYR A 102 -6.79 -2.26 -1.34
N GLU A 103 -6.33 -2.71 -0.17
CA GLU A 103 -5.52 -3.90 -0.02
C GLU A 103 -6.37 -4.95 0.68
N ASP A 104 -6.44 -6.13 0.10
CA ASP A 104 -7.13 -7.28 0.69
C ASP A 104 -6.11 -8.05 1.52
N TRP A 105 -6.21 -7.92 2.85
CA TRP A 105 -5.24 -8.48 3.78
C TRP A 105 -5.71 -9.80 4.38
N LYS A 106 -4.81 -10.78 4.39
CA LYS A 106 -4.88 -11.92 5.30
C LYS A 106 -3.91 -11.64 6.45
N ILE A 107 -4.44 -11.58 7.67
CA ILE A 107 -3.60 -11.40 8.86
C ILE A 107 -3.22 -12.78 9.38
N GLY A 108 -1.93 -13.01 9.56
CA GLY A 108 -1.41 -14.29 10.03
C GLY A 108 -1.50 -14.44 11.55
N PRO A 109 -1.10 -15.61 12.06
CA PRO A 109 -1.13 -15.87 13.51
C PRO A 109 -0.15 -15.01 14.29
N ASP A 110 0.85 -14.43 13.63
CA ASP A 110 1.79 -13.47 14.21
C ASP A 110 1.22 -12.04 14.27
N GLU A 111 -0.04 -11.86 13.87
CA GLU A 111 -0.72 -10.56 13.82
C GLU A 111 -0.08 -9.58 12.83
N LEU A 112 0.59 -10.12 11.81
CA LEU A 112 1.17 -9.36 10.70
C LEU A 112 0.49 -9.75 9.39
N ILE A 113 0.71 -8.97 8.33
CA ILE A 113 0.11 -9.24 7.03
C ILE A 113 0.81 -10.45 6.41
N ALA A 114 0.08 -11.55 6.25
CA ALA A 114 0.59 -12.75 5.59
C ALA A 114 0.48 -12.64 4.07
N ASP A 115 -0.54 -11.91 3.59
CA ASP A 115 -0.83 -11.79 2.17
C ASP A 115 -1.63 -10.50 1.96
N SER A 116 -1.19 -9.66 1.04
CA SER A 116 -1.87 -8.43 0.67
C SER A 116 -2.08 -8.39 -0.84
N LYS A 117 -3.32 -8.17 -1.27
CA LYS A 117 -3.67 -8.01 -2.68
C LYS A 117 -4.24 -6.62 -2.88
N GLY A 118 -3.42 -5.75 -3.46
CA GLY A 118 -3.82 -4.37 -3.75
C GLY A 118 -4.63 -4.28 -5.04
N HIS A 119 -5.65 -3.45 -5.02
CA HIS A 119 -6.52 -3.21 -6.17
C HIS A 119 -6.82 -1.73 -6.32
N TYR A 120 -6.59 -1.21 -7.51
CA TYR A 120 -6.99 0.14 -7.89
C TYR A 120 -7.16 0.19 -9.41
N ASP A 121 -7.77 1.24 -9.92
CA ASP A 121 -7.96 1.44 -11.36
C ASP A 121 -6.63 1.88 -11.99
N ALA A 122 -5.91 0.92 -12.58
CA ALA A 122 -4.61 1.17 -13.19
C ALA A 122 -4.71 2.09 -14.42
N ARG A 123 -5.84 2.06 -15.13
CA ARG A 123 -6.06 2.94 -16.28
C ARG A 123 -6.21 4.39 -15.85
N ASP A 124 -6.94 4.61 -14.73
CA ASP A 124 -7.09 5.95 -14.18
C ASP A 124 -5.75 6.49 -13.67
N TRP A 125 -4.98 5.66 -12.97
CA TRP A 125 -3.63 6.03 -12.52
C TRP A 125 -2.78 6.45 -13.72
N ASP A 126 -2.72 5.62 -14.75
CA ASP A 126 -1.91 5.86 -15.94
C ASP A 126 -2.32 7.14 -16.66
N ARG A 127 -3.65 7.37 -16.78
CA ARG A 127 -4.19 8.58 -17.40
C ARG A 127 -3.77 9.83 -16.63
N GLN A 128 -3.80 9.79 -15.29
CA GLN A 128 -3.41 10.92 -14.47
C GLN A 128 -1.91 11.22 -14.59
N VAL A 129 -1.08 10.18 -14.57
CA VAL A 129 0.38 10.32 -14.70
C VAL A 129 0.75 10.92 -16.05
N LYS A 130 0.06 10.51 -17.12
CA LYS A 130 0.39 10.92 -18.51
C LYS A 130 -0.34 12.16 -18.97
N ARG A 131 -1.18 12.74 -18.13
CA ARG A 131 -1.97 13.93 -18.49
C ARG A 131 -1.05 15.07 -18.89
N ARG A 132 -1.44 15.80 -19.92
CA ARG A 132 -0.72 16.97 -20.41
C ARG A 132 -1.38 18.27 -20.01
#